data_4ca5b5887a7e9fe5dcb0d5057e1d6c88
#
_entry.id   4ca5b5887a7e9fe5dcb0d5057e1d6c88
#
_cell.length_a   1.000
_cell.length_b   1.000
_cell.length_c   1.000
_cell.angle_alpha   90.00
_cell.angle_beta   90.00
_cell.angle_gamma   90.00
#
_symmetry.space_group_name_H-M   'P 1'
#
loop_
_entity.id
_entity.type
_entity.pdbx_description
1 polymer ?
#
loop_
_entity_poly.entity_id
_entity_poly.type
_entity_poly.pdbx_seq_one_letter_code
_entity_poly.pdbx_strand_id
1 'polypeptide(L)'
;MTDVVYIDGTWYYIDQGRLNEETRDVIFHCGGWYFVENGTIDWTYTGVVEHCGGYFYVDHGQINWNYTGGCETDGVLYYMHKGSLDTSKSELTYINGTWYLLEKGVVNYDYTGLAIHDGRWYYVENGVLNWNYTGLTKYYSTWYYVVNGYLDWNFNDLILKDSTWYCIRNGVLDYNYTGLAFHCGGWYYVDHGKLDWNYTGLTKYYSTWYMVVNGQLDWHYTNLTKYYDTWYYVENGVLNWNFNDLFQYYSTWYYIRNGVLDWNYIGLAYHAGGWYYINHGALDWNYTGLAQVNGQGRYYEVVNGVMINSPLDKMRNLVRNESSPTQYIILVDRAAHRVGIFRGSKGNWQDVQYYQCCVGKPSTPTVSGTFYVGSKGKYFNTGSRGRCWYYTQITGNYLFHSVIYDRQNTPKRIIDNSMDKAVSHGCVRLNIDHAKWIYDNIPRNTKVIIY
;
A
#
# COMPACT_ATOMS: atom_id res chain seq x y z
N MET A 1 -55.57 29.07 53.42
CA MET A 1 -54.93 30.03 52.52
C MET A 1 -53.52 29.52 52.27
N THR A 2 -53.16 29.33 51.06
CA THR A 2 -51.82 28.96 50.66
C THR A 2 -51.31 30.07 49.75
N ASP A 3 -50.41 30.91 50.24
CA ASP A 3 -49.88 32.07 49.51
C ASP A 3 -48.66 32.65 50.25
N VAL A 4 -47.97 33.63 49.66
CA VAL A 4 -46.97 34.41 50.37
C VAL A 4 -47.63 35.69 51.01
N VAL A 5 -47.22 36.03 52.22
CA VAL A 5 -47.75 37.16 52.97
C VAL A 5 -46.58 38.04 53.42
N TYR A 6 -46.74 39.36 53.23
CA TYR A 6 -45.73 40.35 53.66
C TYR A 6 -45.99 40.83 55.08
N ILE A 7 -45.03 40.60 56.00
CA ILE A 7 -45.07 41.03 57.37
C ILE A 7 -43.72 41.60 57.78
N ASP A 8 -43.68 42.80 58.30
CA ASP A 8 -42.50 43.49 58.86
C ASP A 8 -41.25 43.43 57.96
N GLY A 9 -41.47 43.68 56.71
CA GLY A 9 -40.38 43.73 55.79
C GLY A 9 -39.97 42.38 55.13
N THR A 10 -40.61 41.27 55.46
CA THR A 10 -40.30 39.91 54.99
C THR A 10 -41.53 39.25 54.38
N TRP A 11 -41.34 38.55 53.27
CA TRP A 11 -42.32 37.72 52.61
C TRP A 11 -42.25 36.29 53.14
N TYR A 12 -43.34 35.87 53.88
CA TYR A 12 -43.46 34.54 54.45
C TYR A 12 -44.36 33.67 53.61
N TYR A 13 -44.01 32.41 53.49
CA TYR A 13 -44.83 31.39 52.80
C TYR A 13 -45.77 30.73 53.81
N ILE A 14 -47.07 30.93 53.60
CA ILE A 14 -48.14 30.38 54.44
C ILE A 14 -48.84 29.27 53.63
N ASP A 15 -48.84 28.05 54.16
CA ASP A 15 -49.62 26.96 53.63
C ASP A 15 -50.69 26.52 54.60
N GLN A 16 -51.95 26.41 54.11
CA GLN A 16 -53.13 26.09 54.92
C GLN A 16 -53.24 26.94 56.20
N GLY A 17 -52.82 28.20 56.13
CA GLY A 17 -52.87 29.16 57.22
C GLY A 17 -51.75 29.02 58.25
N ARG A 18 -50.71 28.32 58.02
CA ARG A 18 -49.51 28.15 58.86
C ARG A 18 -48.26 28.50 58.11
N LEU A 19 -47.24 29.01 58.78
CA LEU A 19 -45.89 29.15 58.23
C LEU A 19 -45.35 27.77 57.81
N ASN A 20 -44.93 27.66 56.61
CA ASN A 20 -44.32 26.40 56.09
C ASN A 20 -42.82 26.59 55.83
N GLU A 21 -42.00 26.10 56.76
CA GLU A 21 -40.53 26.17 56.71
C GLU A 21 -39.96 25.00 56.02
N GLU A 22 -40.73 23.96 55.66
CA GLU A 22 -40.22 22.75 55.02
C GLU A 22 -40.18 22.82 53.48
N THR A 23 -40.92 23.73 52.87
CA THR A 23 -41.07 23.89 51.47
C THR A 23 -39.80 24.56 50.85
N ARG A 24 -39.24 23.93 49.87
CA ARG A 24 -38.24 24.48 48.97
C ARG A 24 -38.78 24.36 47.53
N ASP A 25 -39.42 25.42 47.03
CA ASP A 25 -40.15 25.39 45.74
C ASP A 25 -40.41 26.80 45.22
N VAL A 26 -41.03 26.93 44.05
CA VAL A 26 -41.54 28.22 43.55
C VAL A 26 -43.04 28.31 43.76
N ILE A 27 -43.51 29.48 44.26
CA ILE A 27 -44.90 29.76 44.57
C ILE A 27 -45.39 30.93 43.70
N PHE A 28 -46.60 30.78 43.12
CA PHE A 28 -47.20 31.82 42.30
C PHE A 28 -47.88 32.87 43.21
N HIS A 29 -47.47 34.13 43.05
CA HIS A 29 -48.07 35.23 43.73
C HIS A 29 -48.13 36.49 42.87
N CYS A 30 -49.29 37.17 42.81
CA CYS A 30 -49.49 38.47 42.14
C CYS A 30 -48.86 38.53 40.70
N GLY A 31 -48.94 37.46 39.89
CA GLY A 31 -48.48 37.41 38.52
C GLY A 31 -47.01 37.04 38.36
N GLY A 32 -46.29 36.74 39.44
CA GLY A 32 -44.91 36.23 39.43
C GLY A 32 -44.78 34.90 40.15
N TRP A 33 -43.70 34.19 39.86
CA TRP A 33 -43.27 32.96 40.53
C TRP A 33 -42.06 33.27 41.39
N TYR A 34 -42.12 32.98 42.67
CA TYR A 34 -41.12 33.35 43.68
C TYR A 34 -40.58 32.09 44.37
N PHE A 35 -39.27 32.01 44.53
CA PHE A 35 -38.63 30.91 45.23
C PHE A 35 -38.76 31.08 46.75
N VAL A 36 -39.28 30.08 47.41
CA VAL A 36 -39.43 30.00 48.86
C VAL A 36 -38.55 28.89 49.42
N GLU A 37 -37.88 29.23 50.51
CA GLU A 37 -37.07 28.30 51.29
C GLU A 37 -37.08 28.74 52.77
N ASN A 38 -37.10 27.80 53.70
CA ASN A 38 -37.15 28.08 55.13
C ASN A 38 -38.27 29.05 55.51
N GLY A 39 -39.43 28.90 54.88
CA GLY A 39 -40.65 29.67 55.17
C GLY A 39 -40.68 31.09 54.61
N THR A 40 -39.70 31.53 53.84
CA THR A 40 -39.62 32.90 53.29
C THR A 40 -39.26 32.90 51.81
N ILE A 41 -39.54 33.99 51.08
CA ILE A 41 -38.98 34.20 49.76
C ILE A 41 -37.49 34.48 49.92
N ASP A 42 -36.65 33.64 49.29
CA ASP A 42 -35.20 33.85 49.26
C ASP A 42 -34.81 34.67 48.02
N TRP A 43 -34.66 35.98 48.22
CA TRP A 43 -34.21 36.91 47.16
C TRP A 43 -32.74 36.77 46.77
N THR A 44 -32.00 35.97 47.50
CA THR A 44 -30.59 35.72 47.20
C THR A 44 -30.39 34.53 46.27
N TYR A 45 -31.39 33.66 46.15
CA TYR A 45 -31.30 32.44 45.35
C TYR A 45 -31.27 32.75 43.87
N THR A 46 -30.28 32.21 43.20
CA THR A 46 -30.15 32.17 41.74
C THR A 46 -29.71 30.76 41.33
N GLY A 47 -30.52 30.08 40.51
CA GLY A 47 -30.28 28.69 40.13
C GLY A 47 -31.51 28.05 39.50
N VAL A 48 -31.46 26.74 39.35
CA VAL A 48 -32.55 25.93 38.80
C VAL A 48 -33.34 25.29 39.96
N VAL A 49 -34.65 25.36 39.88
CA VAL A 49 -35.57 24.70 40.83
C VAL A 49 -36.50 23.77 40.07
N GLU A 50 -36.81 22.64 40.69
CA GLU A 50 -37.84 21.73 40.20
C GLU A 50 -39.19 22.15 40.78
N HIS A 51 -40.21 22.29 39.91
CA HIS A 51 -41.59 22.54 40.32
C HIS A 51 -42.53 21.73 39.41
N CYS A 52 -43.41 20.93 40.04
CA CYS A 52 -44.42 20.13 39.34
C CYS A 52 -43.84 19.27 38.18
N GLY A 53 -42.62 18.71 38.32
CA GLY A 53 -41.95 17.92 37.31
C GLY A 53 -41.31 18.71 36.17
N GLY A 54 -41.28 20.04 36.24
CA GLY A 54 -40.53 20.95 35.34
C GLY A 54 -39.38 21.61 36.10
N TYR A 55 -38.37 22.04 35.36
CA TYR A 55 -37.22 22.79 35.91
C TYR A 55 -37.23 24.22 35.39
N PHE A 56 -37.09 25.18 36.31
CA PHE A 56 -37.23 26.61 36.04
C PHE A 56 -36.00 27.38 36.55
N TYR A 57 -35.59 28.39 35.82
CA TYR A 57 -34.51 29.28 36.23
C TYR A 57 -35.03 30.42 37.12
N VAL A 58 -34.52 30.46 38.30
CA VAL A 58 -34.77 31.51 39.26
C VAL A 58 -33.59 32.47 39.28
N ASP A 59 -33.85 33.74 39.25
CA ASP A 59 -32.88 34.82 39.32
C ASP A 59 -33.31 35.81 40.42
N HIS A 60 -32.47 35.93 41.46
CA HIS A 60 -32.77 36.75 42.62
C HIS A 60 -34.18 36.48 43.17
N GLY A 61 -34.46 35.21 43.42
CA GLY A 61 -35.70 34.77 44.06
C GLY A 61 -36.93 34.74 43.16
N GLN A 62 -36.85 35.09 41.88
CA GLN A 62 -37.98 35.09 40.96
C GLN A 62 -37.68 34.31 39.69
N ILE A 63 -38.66 33.57 39.12
CA ILE A 63 -38.46 32.92 37.80
C ILE A 63 -38.23 33.99 36.74
N ASN A 64 -37.10 33.89 36.07
CA ASN A 64 -36.73 34.77 34.96
C ASN A 64 -37.08 34.12 33.61
N TRP A 65 -38.26 34.43 33.08
CA TRP A 65 -38.76 33.92 31.79
C TRP A 65 -38.00 34.42 30.57
N ASN A 66 -37.09 35.39 30.72
CA ASN A 66 -36.28 35.90 29.62
C ASN A 66 -34.93 35.19 29.51
N TYR A 67 -34.59 34.37 30.51
CA TYR A 67 -33.27 33.70 30.52
C TYR A 67 -33.20 32.56 29.50
N THR A 68 -32.14 32.56 28.70
CA THR A 68 -31.78 31.45 27.83
C THR A 68 -30.27 31.24 27.92
N GLY A 69 -29.84 30.06 28.28
CA GLY A 69 -28.44 29.72 28.49
C GLY A 69 -28.23 28.59 29.48
N GLY A 70 -26.97 28.34 29.82
CA GLY A 70 -26.61 27.32 30.81
C GLY A 70 -26.64 27.86 32.23
N CYS A 71 -27.22 27.10 33.13
CA CYS A 71 -27.23 27.36 34.58
C CYS A 71 -26.77 26.11 35.32
N GLU A 72 -25.77 26.26 36.17
CA GLU A 72 -25.28 25.19 37.03
C GLU A 72 -25.95 25.31 38.41
N THR A 73 -26.53 24.21 38.88
CA THR A 73 -27.14 24.10 40.19
C THR A 73 -26.84 22.73 40.77
N ASP A 74 -26.33 22.67 41.99
CA ASP A 74 -25.96 21.43 42.69
C ASP A 74 -25.03 20.51 41.89
N GLY A 75 -24.09 21.11 41.13
CA GLY A 75 -23.14 20.37 40.30
C GLY A 75 -23.70 19.83 38.97
N VAL A 76 -24.94 20.17 38.64
CA VAL A 76 -25.59 19.80 37.37
C VAL A 76 -25.78 21.04 36.52
N LEU A 77 -25.32 20.96 35.25
CA LEU A 77 -25.53 22.04 34.28
C LEU A 77 -26.78 21.79 33.44
N TYR A 78 -27.70 22.72 33.51
CA TYR A 78 -28.99 22.75 32.80
C TYR A 78 -28.93 23.77 31.66
N TYR A 79 -29.53 23.48 30.52
CA TYR A 79 -29.75 24.45 29.47
C TYR A 79 -31.18 24.96 29.48
N MET A 80 -31.32 26.20 29.80
CA MET A 80 -32.64 26.86 29.93
C MET A 80 -33.00 27.58 28.63
N HIS A 81 -34.26 27.54 28.26
CA HIS A 81 -34.84 28.35 27.18
C HIS A 81 -36.09 29.06 27.70
N LYS A 82 -36.07 30.40 27.68
CA LYS A 82 -37.15 31.21 28.21
C LYS A 82 -37.57 30.78 29.64
N GLY A 83 -36.58 30.69 30.50
CA GLY A 83 -36.78 30.42 31.91
C GLY A 83 -37.13 28.97 32.29
N SER A 84 -37.33 28.07 31.34
CA SER A 84 -37.58 26.64 31.56
C SER A 84 -36.55 25.75 30.94
N LEU A 85 -36.38 24.54 31.47
CA LEU A 85 -35.48 23.55 30.91
C LEU A 85 -35.86 23.20 29.46
N ASP A 86 -34.92 23.31 28.54
CA ASP A 86 -35.15 22.93 27.16
C ASP A 86 -34.91 21.41 26.93
N THR A 87 -35.93 20.62 27.22
CA THR A 87 -35.87 19.16 27.06
C THR A 87 -35.77 18.70 25.61
N SER A 88 -35.90 19.58 24.63
CA SER A 88 -35.69 19.26 23.22
C SER A 88 -34.21 19.18 22.85
N LYS A 89 -33.32 19.75 23.66
CA LYS A 89 -31.88 19.73 23.46
C LYS A 89 -31.26 18.41 23.89
N SER A 90 -30.85 17.61 22.90
CA SER A 90 -30.10 16.38 23.10
C SER A 90 -28.96 16.32 22.04
N GLU A 91 -27.99 17.21 22.21
CA GLU A 91 -26.89 17.44 21.24
C GLU A 91 -25.72 18.16 21.92
N LEU A 92 -24.58 18.22 21.21
CA LEU A 92 -23.47 19.09 21.60
C LEU A 92 -23.91 20.55 21.54
N THR A 93 -23.80 21.24 22.65
CA THR A 93 -24.23 22.63 22.82
C THR A 93 -23.11 23.45 23.44
N TYR A 94 -22.85 24.64 22.88
CA TYR A 94 -21.87 25.58 23.43
C TYR A 94 -22.47 26.42 24.55
N ILE A 95 -21.89 26.31 25.74
CA ILE A 95 -22.37 26.98 26.94
C ILE A 95 -21.14 27.59 27.64
N ASN A 96 -21.16 28.90 27.87
CA ASN A 96 -20.15 29.63 28.65
C ASN A 96 -18.70 29.31 28.29
N GLY A 97 -18.39 29.20 26.98
CA GLY A 97 -17.02 28.95 26.51
C GLY A 97 -16.67 27.48 26.33
N THR A 98 -17.54 26.54 26.64
CA THR A 98 -17.30 25.10 26.61
C THR A 98 -18.41 24.37 25.86
N TRP A 99 -18.05 23.29 25.15
CA TRP A 99 -19.02 22.42 24.51
C TRP A 99 -19.39 21.25 25.41
N TYR A 100 -20.68 21.09 25.66
CA TYR A 100 -21.26 20.03 26.49
C TYR A 100 -22.21 19.16 25.68
N LEU A 101 -22.23 17.88 25.97
CA LEU A 101 -23.24 16.97 25.44
C LEU A 101 -24.48 17.02 26.36
N LEU A 102 -25.55 17.53 25.83
CA LEU A 102 -26.84 17.57 26.53
C LEU A 102 -27.65 16.32 26.20
N GLU A 103 -28.41 15.87 27.19
CA GLU A 103 -29.49 14.92 27.03
C GLU A 103 -30.75 15.52 27.70
N LYS A 104 -31.75 15.82 26.88
CA LYS A 104 -32.98 16.50 27.32
C LYS A 104 -32.72 17.77 28.14
N GLY A 105 -31.75 18.58 27.65
CA GLY A 105 -31.41 19.86 28.28
C GLY A 105 -30.46 19.80 29.47
N VAL A 106 -30.04 18.62 29.90
CA VAL A 106 -29.11 18.41 31.02
C VAL A 106 -27.80 17.86 30.50
N VAL A 107 -26.67 18.29 31.05
CA VAL A 107 -25.36 17.70 30.66
C VAL A 107 -25.28 16.25 31.11
N ASN A 108 -24.99 15.38 30.19
CA ASN A 108 -24.77 13.97 30.48
C ASN A 108 -23.29 13.71 30.84
N TYR A 109 -22.95 13.90 32.11
CA TYR A 109 -21.56 13.69 32.58
C TYR A 109 -21.11 12.22 32.57
N ASP A 110 -22.04 11.27 32.47
CA ASP A 110 -21.69 9.84 32.37
C ASP A 110 -21.25 9.43 30.96
N TYR A 111 -21.49 10.30 29.97
CA TYR A 111 -21.16 9.97 28.58
C TYR A 111 -19.70 10.21 28.27
N THR A 112 -19.02 9.15 27.79
CA THR A 112 -17.70 9.23 27.16
C THR A 112 -17.72 8.48 25.83
N GLY A 113 -17.42 9.16 24.73
CA GLY A 113 -17.47 8.56 23.39
C GLY A 113 -17.60 9.58 22.26
N LEU A 114 -18.08 9.13 21.11
CA LEU A 114 -18.29 10.00 19.95
C LEU A 114 -19.70 10.58 19.93
N ALA A 115 -19.81 11.87 19.74
CA ALA A 115 -21.05 12.59 19.50
C ALA A 115 -21.01 13.35 18.18
N ILE A 116 -22.15 13.43 17.49
CA ILE A 116 -22.27 14.15 16.21
C ILE A 116 -22.79 15.56 16.43
N HIS A 117 -22.19 16.53 15.76
CA HIS A 117 -22.68 17.90 15.69
C HIS A 117 -22.36 18.50 14.32
N ASP A 118 -23.34 19.11 13.65
CA ASP A 118 -23.22 19.68 12.31
C ASP A 118 -22.53 18.73 11.29
N GLY A 119 -22.90 17.44 11.33
CA GLY A 119 -22.39 16.41 10.42
C GLY A 119 -20.94 15.97 10.69
N ARG A 120 -20.34 16.43 11.77
CA ARG A 120 -18.99 16.02 12.20
C ARG A 120 -19.06 15.25 13.51
N TRP A 121 -18.08 14.38 13.72
CA TRP A 121 -17.95 13.57 14.91
C TRP A 121 -16.90 14.14 15.85
N TYR A 122 -17.24 14.27 17.09
CA TYR A 122 -16.40 14.83 18.15
C TYR A 122 -16.28 13.86 19.31
N TYR A 123 -15.15 13.90 20.00
CA TYR A 123 -14.92 13.10 21.19
C TYR A 123 -15.33 13.88 22.43
N VAL A 124 -16.24 13.27 23.15
CA VAL A 124 -16.77 13.77 24.43
C VAL A 124 -16.21 12.90 25.54
N GLU A 125 -15.77 13.51 26.62
CA GLU A 125 -15.30 12.83 27.82
C GLU A 125 -16.01 13.42 29.03
N ASN A 126 -16.70 12.57 29.77
CA ASN A 126 -17.50 12.98 30.92
C ASN A 126 -18.44 14.18 30.57
N GLY A 127 -19.19 14.06 29.49
CA GLY A 127 -20.13 15.07 29.02
C GLY A 127 -19.53 16.32 28.38
N VAL A 128 -18.21 16.46 28.35
CA VAL A 128 -17.49 17.64 27.82
C VAL A 128 -16.71 17.28 26.59
N LEU A 129 -16.75 18.10 25.54
CA LEU A 129 -15.93 17.92 24.34
C LEU A 129 -14.46 18.10 24.71
N ASN A 130 -13.66 17.05 24.48
CA ASN A 130 -12.23 17.05 24.78
C ASN A 130 -11.38 17.27 23.52
N TRP A 131 -10.95 18.52 23.28
CA TRP A 131 -10.09 18.92 22.17
C TRP A 131 -8.66 18.36 22.24
N ASN A 132 -8.23 17.88 23.40
CA ASN A 132 -6.87 17.34 23.57
C ASN A 132 -6.80 15.85 23.30
N TYR A 133 -7.94 15.19 23.14
CA TYR A 133 -7.97 13.74 22.93
C TYR A 133 -7.47 13.39 21.51
N THR A 134 -6.46 12.53 21.46
CA THR A 134 -6.00 11.88 20.23
C THR A 134 -5.82 10.39 20.49
N GLY A 135 -6.52 9.55 19.76
CA GLY A 135 -6.47 8.11 19.97
C GLY A 135 -7.67 7.36 19.41
N LEU A 136 -7.72 6.06 19.69
CA LEU A 136 -8.84 5.20 19.31
C LEU A 136 -9.97 5.30 20.34
N THR A 137 -11.16 5.53 19.85
CA THR A 137 -12.38 5.42 20.61
C THR A 137 -13.38 4.49 19.94
N LYS A 138 -14.18 3.81 20.73
CA LYS A 138 -15.16 2.85 20.23
C LYS A 138 -16.54 3.50 20.16
N TYR A 139 -17.21 3.34 19.01
CA TYR A 139 -18.60 3.70 18.85
C TYR A 139 -19.37 2.50 18.29
N TYR A 140 -20.32 1.98 19.06
CA TYR A 140 -20.92 0.67 18.85
C TYR A 140 -19.84 -0.45 18.74
N SER A 141 -19.77 -1.15 17.62
CA SER A 141 -18.80 -2.24 17.38
C SER A 141 -17.51 -1.78 16.71
N THR A 142 -17.42 -0.53 16.27
CA THR A 142 -16.34 -0.02 15.41
C THR A 142 -15.40 0.90 16.19
N TRP A 143 -14.10 0.79 15.93
CA TRP A 143 -13.09 1.68 16.46
C TRP A 143 -12.76 2.79 15.47
N TYR A 144 -12.76 4.01 15.93
CA TYR A 144 -12.49 5.21 15.16
C TYR A 144 -11.28 5.95 15.73
N TYR A 145 -10.52 6.59 14.85
CA TYR A 145 -9.37 7.38 15.27
C TYR A 145 -9.72 8.86 15.34
N VAL A 146 -9.54 9.39 16.51
CA VAL A 146 -9.79 10.81 16.84
C VAL A 146 -8.46 11.54 16.88
N VAL A 147 -8.42 12.75 16.35
CA VAL A 147 -7.28 13.65 16.39
C VAL A 147 -7.75 15.01 16.90
N ASN A 148 -7.15 15.48 17.99
CA ASN A 148 -7.51 16.77 18.58
C ASN A 148 -9.03 16.95 18.77
N GLY A 149 -9.67 15.93 19.34
CA GLY A 149 -11.10 15.96 19.71
C GLY A 149 -12.10 15.71 18.60
N TYR A 150 -11.69 15.51 17.34
CA TYR A 150 -12.62 15.17 16.25
C TYR A 150 -12.14 13.96 15.44
N LEU A 151 -13.07 13.25 14.83
CA LEU A 151 -12.79 12.10 14.00
C LEU A 151 -12.19 12.56 12.66
N ASP A 152 -10.99 12.08 12.35
CA ASP A 152 -10.31 12.38 11.09
C ASP A 152 -10.49 11.25 10.08
N TRP A 153 -11.45 11.44 9.17
CA TRP A 153 -11.75 10.49 8.07
C TRP A 153 -10.61 10.35 7.04
N ASN A 154 -9.63 11.25 7.04
CA ASN A 154 -8.49 11.18 6.12
C ASN A 154 -7.29 10.46 6.73
N PHE A 155 -7.36 10.12 8.00
CA PHE A 155 -6.25 9.45 8.68
C PHE A 155 -6.07 8.02 8.17
N ASN A 156 -4.88 7.74 7.65
CA ASN A 156 -4.46 6.44 7.13
C ASN A 156 -3.04 6.16 7.60
N ASP A 157 -2.88 5.41 8.68
CA ASP A 157 -1.56 5.09 9.25
C ASP A 157 -1.67 3.91 10.23
N LEU A 158 -0.51 3.49 10.76
CA LEU A 158 -0.44 2.58 11.89
C LEU A 158 -0.40 3.37 13.20
N ILE A 159 -1.14 2.92 14.18
CA ILE A 159 -1.13 3.49 15.53
C ILE A 159 -0.84 2.43 16.58
N LEU A 160 -0.10 2.79 17.61
CA LEU A 160 0.19 1.92 18.75
C LEU A 160 -0.87 2.11 19.84
N LYS A 161 -1.52 1.01 20.24
CA LYS A 161 -2.42 0.97 21.39
C LYS A 161 -2.22 -0.35 22.14
N ASP A 162 -2.06 -0.26 23.45
CA ASP A 162 -1.91 -1.43 24.34
C ASP A 162 -0.85 -2.44 23.79
N SER A 163 0.34 -1.92 23.41
CA SER A 163 1.45 -2.68 22.83
C SER A 163 1.17 -3.37 21.49
N THR A 164 0.06 -3.05 20.83
CA THR A 164 -0.30 -3.58 19.51
C THR A 164 -0.42 -2.44 18.50
N TRP A 165 0.17 -2.62 17.32
CA TRP A 165 0.00 -1.71 16.21
C TRP A 165 -1.24 -2.06 15.40
N TYR A 166 -2.10 -1.08 15.19
CA TYR A 166 -3.34 -1.21 14.45
C TYR A 166 -3.33 -0.37 13.17
N CYS A 167 -3.89 -0.91 12.12
CA CYS A 167 -4.02 -0.22 10.84
C CYS A 167 -5.32 0.59 10.79
N ILE A 168 -5.17 1.88 10.68
CA ILE A 168 -6.30 2.82 10.51
C ILE A 168 -6.39 3.18 9.05
N ARG A 169 -7.58 3.06 8.48
CA ARG A 169 -7.89 3.46 7.10
C ARG A 169 -9.14 4.31 7.07
N ASN A 170 -9.02 5.50 6.50
CA ASN A 170 -10.10 6.47 6.48
C ASN A 170 -10.70 6.70 7.88
N GLY A 171 -9.84 6.92 8.88
CA GLY A 171 -10.24 7.17 10.26
C GLY A 171 -10.81 5.98 11.02
N VAL A 172 -10.87 4.79 10.43
CA VAL A 172 -11.46 3.58 11.02
C VAL A 172 -10.41 2.48 11.16
N LEU A 173 -10.43 1.76 12.27
CA LEU A 173 -9.62 0.56 12.42
C LEU A 173 -10.18 -0.53 11.49
N ASP A 174 -9.38 -0.89 10.48
CA ASP A 174 -9.80 -1.83 9.43
C ASP A 174 -9.32 -3.26 9.72
N TYR A 175 -10.13 -4.03 10.45
CA TYR A 175 -9.86 -5.44 10.73
C TYR A 175 -9.89 -6.35 9.50
N ASN A 176 -10.40 -5.88 8.37
CA ASN A 176 -10.42 -6.68 7.13
C ASN A 176 -9.15 -6.47 6.29
N TYR A 177 -8.32 -5.50 6.67
CA TYR A 177 -7.10 -5.21 5.92
C TYR A 177 -5.99 -6.22 6.22
N THR A 178 -5.51 -6.87 5.17
CA THR A 178 -4.29 -7.68 5.18
C THR A 178 -3.41 -7.25 4.02
N GLY A 179 -2.17 -6.86 4.30
CA GLY A 179 -1.22 -6.36 3.30
C GLY A 179 -0.21 -5.38 3.87
N LEU A 180 0.42 -4.58 3.01
CA LEU A 180 1.43 -3.61 3.41
C LEU A 180 0.81 -2.26 3.78
N ALA A 181 1.17 -1.73 4.93
CA ALA A 181 0.86 -0.38 5.38
C ALA A 181 2.16 0.44 5.55
N PHE A 182 2.12 1.70 5.16
CA PHE A 182 3.24 2.62 5.30
C PHE A 182 3.14 3.38 6.62
N HIS A 183 4.26 3.42 7.38
CA HIS A 183 4.34 4.15 8.64
C HIS A 183 5.77 4.67 8.87
N CYS A 184 5.93 5.93 9.20
CA CYS A 184 7.23 6.54 9.59
C CYS A 184 8.41 6.18 8.67
N GLY A 185 8.20 6.18 7.33
CA GLY A 185 9.24 5.89 6.35
C GLY A 185 9.48 4.40 6.07
N GLY A 186 8.78 3.49 6.73
CA GLY A 186 8.84 2.04 6.53
C GLY A 186 7.53 1.44 6.02
N TRP A 187 7.61 0.26 5.42
CA TRP A 187 6.46 -0.55 5.06
C TRP A 187 6.36 -1.75 5.98
N TYR A 188 5.19 -2.01 6.51
CA TYR A 188 4.95 -3.05 7.49
C TYR A 188 3.81 -3.96 7.05
N TYR A 189 3.92 -5.24 7.39
CA TYR A 189 2.87 -6.20 7.09
C TYR A 189 1.79 -6.20 8.17
N VAL A 190 0.58 -6.02 7.72
CA VAL A 190 -0.63 -6.02 8.56
C VAL A 190 -1.42 -7.26 8.23
N ASP A 191 -1.85 -7.98 9.25
CA ASP A 191 -2.78 -9.09 9.16
C ASP A 191 -4.03 -8.80 10.00
N HIS A 192 -5.21 -8.84 9.33
CA HIS A 192 -6.49 -8.54 9.99
C HIS A 192 -6.44 -7.27 10.84
N GLY A 193 -5.93 -6.16 10.23
CA GLY A 193 -5.87 -4.84 10.87
C GLY A 193 -4.81 -4.67 11.92
N LYS A 194 -3.95 -5.66 12.16
CA LYS A 194 -2.85 -5.60 13.13
C LYS A 194 -1.51 -5.86 12.46
N LEU A 195 -0.49 -5.14 12.87
CA LEU A 195 0.87 -5.42 12.42
C LEU A 195 1.31 -6.79 12.95
N ASP A 196 1.75 -7.65 12.04
CA ASP A 196 2.28 -8.98 12.37
C ASP A 196 3.80 -9.00 12.24
N TRP A 197 4.50 -8.89 13.36
CA TRP A 197 5.96 -8.96 13.44
C TRP A 197 6.54 -10.36 13.16
N ASN A 198 5.70 -11.40 13.18
CA ASN A 198 6.15 -12.76 12.91
C ASN A 198 6.10 -13.11 11.43
N TYR A 199 5.44 -12.30 10.62
CA TYR A 199 5.32 -12.58 9.20
C TYR A 199 6.66 -12.43 8.49
N THR A 200 7.08 -13.51 7.81
CA THR A 200 8.21 -13.50 6.89
C THR A 200 7.80 -14.22 5.62
N GLY A 201 7.81 -13.52 4.48
CA GLY A 201 7.36 -14.07 3.20
C GLY A 201 7.03 -13.02 2.16
N LEU A 202 6.55 -13.50 1.01
CA LEU A 202 6.10 -12.62 -0.07
C LEU A 202 4.70 -12.10 0.20
N THR A 203 4.52 -10.80 0.03
CA THR A 203 3.21 -10.16 0.04
C THR A 203 3.02 -9.29 -1.19
N LYS A 204 1.77 -9.17 -1.63
CA LYS A 204 1.45 -8.39 -2.82
C LYS A 204 0.91 -7.03 -2.45
N TYR A 205 1.47 -5.97 -3.06
CA TYR A 205 0.93 -4.63 -2.96
C TYR A 205 0.71 -4.07 -4.37
N TYR A 206 -0.55 -3.76 -4.70
CA TYR A 206 -0.99 -3.52 -6.08
C TYR A 206 -0.61 -4.68 -7.03
N SER A 207 0.24 -4.42 -8.03
CA SER A 207 0.68 -5.42 -9.01
C SER A 207 2.04 -6.05 -8.69
N THR A 208 2.72 -5.63 -7.64
CA THR A 208 4.10 -6.00 -7.31
C THR A 208 4.15 -6.86 -6.06
N TRP A 209 5.06 -7.85 -6.06
CA TRP A 209 5.34 -8.69 -4.91
C TRP A 209 6.58 -8.20 -4.18
N TYR A 210 6.49 -8.12 -2.88
CA TYR A 210 7.54 -7.63 -2.00
C TYR A 210 7.90 -8.66 -0.94
N MET A 211 9.15 -8.67 -0.52
CA MET A 211 9.63 -9.51 0.57
C MET A 211 9.50 -8.79 1.90
N VAL A 212 8.81 -9.41 2.81
CA VAL A 212 8.69 -8.99 4.21
C VAL A 212 9.51 -9.93 5.07
N VAL A 213 10.26 -9.38 6.00
CA VAL A 213 11.04 -10.11 7.00
C VAL A 213 10.69 -9.57 8.38
N ASN A 214 10.22 -10.43 9.27
CA ASN A 214 9.82 -10.03 10.62
C ASN A 214 8.88 -8.82 10.61
N GLY A 215 7.82 -8.88 9.80
CA GLY A 215 6.78 -7.85 9.72
C GLY A 215 7.15 -6.58 8.97
N GLN A 216 8.38 -6.42 8.53
CA GLN A 216 8.84 -5.23 7.81
C GLN A 216 9.31 -5.58 6.40
N LEU A 217 9.02 -4.73 5.41
CA LEU A 217 9.54 -4.88 4.06
C LEU A 217 11.05 -4.70 4.05
N ASP A 218 11.77 -5.70 3.56
CA ASP A 218 13.24 -5.71 3.51
C ASP A 218 13.74 -5.39 2.09
N TRP A 219 14.14 -4.16 1.86
CA TRP A 219 14.70 -3.68 0.59
C TRP A 219 16.11 -4.23 0.28
N HIS A 220 16.78 -4.87 1.26
CA HIS A 220 18.10 -5.45 1.07
C HIS A 220 18.04 -6.95 0.76
N TYR A 221 16.85 -7.54 0.87
CA TYR A 221 16.70 -8.96 0.64
C TYR A 221 16.90 -9.30 -0.84
N THR A 222 17.95 -10.09 -1.13
CA THR A 222 18.21 -10.65 -2.45
C THR A 222 18.50 -12.13 -2.29
N ASN A 223 17.50 -12.97 -2.59
CA ASN A 223 17.59 -14.41 -2.41
C ASN A 223 16.43 -15.16 -3.06
N LEU A 224 16.49 -16.51 -3.04
CA LEU A 224 15.33 -17.34 -3.28
C LEU A 224 14.44 -17.40 -2.05
N THR A 225 13.15 -17.26 -2.27
CA THR A 225 12.14 -17.43 -1.23
C THR A 225 10.99 -18.33 -1.70
N LYS A 226 10.48 -19.16 -0.81
CA LYS A 226 9.37 -20.05 -1.10
C LYS A 226 8.05 -19.37 -0.77
N TYR A 227 7.10 -19.39 -1.73
CA TYR A 227 5.74 -18.94 -1.50
C TYR A 227 4.79 -20.02 -1.99
N TYR A 228 4.00 -20.59 -1.09
CA TYR A 228 3.33 -21.89 -1.28
C TYR A 228 4.35 -22.97 -1.73
N ASP A 229 4.13 -23.61 -2.86
CA ASP A 229 5.02 -24.69 -3.35
C ASP A 229 6.01 -24.21 -4.42
N THR A 230 6.11 -22.91 -4.66
CA THR A 230 6.95 -22.34 -5.72
C THR A 230 8.06 -21.50 -5.12
N TRP A 231 9.28 -21.62 -5.68
CA TRP A 231 10.41 -20.79 -5.33
C TRP A 231 10.56 -19.62 -6.29
N TYR A 232 10.71 -18.44 -5.74
CA TYR A 232 10.82 -17.17 -6.46
C TYR A 232 12.12 -16.48 -6.16
N TYR A 233 12.67 -15.79 -7.14
CA TYR A 233 13.83 -14.93 -6.98
C TYR A 233 13.41 -13.51 -6.62
N VAL A 234 13.87 -13.07 -5.49
CA VAL A 234 13.68 -11.72 -4.98
C VAL A 234 14.99 -10.97 -5.10
N GLU A 235 14.94 -9.75 -5.58
CA GLU A 235 16.09 -8.86 -5.70
C GLU A 235 15.73 -7.49 -5.12
N ASN A 236 16.54 -7.04 -4.15
CA ASN A 236 16.31 -5.77 -3.45
C ASN A 236 14.87 -5.66 -2.92
N GLY A 237 14.39 -6.70 -2.25
CA GLY A 237 13.08 -6.75 -1.64
C GLY A 237 11.90 -6.94 -2.59
N VAL A 238 12.12 -7.02 -3.90
CA VAL A 238 11.09 -7.13 -4.92
C VAL A 238 11.27 -8.41 -5.73
N LEU A 239 10.16 -9.10 -6.03
CA LEU A 239 10.21 -10.28 -6.90
C LEU A 239 10.58 -9.85 -8.32
N ASN A 240 11.71 -10.39 -8.81
CA ASN A 240 12.23 -10.05 -10.14
C ASN A 240 11.81 -11.07 -11.21
N TRP A 241 10.71 -10.79 -11.91
CA TRP A 241 10.22 -11.62 -13.02
C TRP A 241 11.12 -11.64 -14.26
N ASN A 242 12.11 -10.76 -14.34
CA ASN A 242 13.03 -10.68 -15.48
C ASN A 242 14.31 -11.51 -15.27
N PHE A 243 14.51 -12.03 -14.07
CA PHE A 243 15.69 -12.82 -13.78
C PHE A 243 15.65 -14.18 -14.49
N ASN A 244 16.65 -14.45 -15.30
CA ASN A 244 16.80 -15.66 -16.09
C ASN A 244 18.28 -16.08 -16.06
N ASP A 245 18.71 -16.72 -14.97
CA ASP A 245 20.10 -17.12 -14.78
C ASP A 245 20.21 -18.19 -13.68
N LEU A 246 21.43 -18.62 -13.39
CA LEU A 246 21.74 -19.42 -12.21
C LEU A 246 21.86 -18.51 -10.98
N PHE A 247 21.29 -18.99 -9.90
CA PHE A 247 21.43 -18.36 -8.60
C PHE A 247 21.86 -19.39 -7.55
N GLN A 248 22.88 -19.04 -6.77
CA GLN A 248 23.37 -19.92 -5.72
C GLN A 248 22.51 -19.75 -4.46
N TYR A 249 21.89 -20.84 -4.03
CA TYR A 249 21.16 -20.90 -2.78
C TYR A 249 21.76 -21.98 -1.88
N TYR A 250 22.30 -21.57 -0.74
CA TYR A 250 23.20 -22.39 0.07
C TYR A 250 24.39 -22.91 -0.79
N SER A 251 24.59 -24.21 -0.84
CA SER A 251 25.70 -24.85 -1.56
C SER A 251 25.34 -25.25 -3.00
N THR A 252 24.13 -25.04 -3.44
CA THR A 252 23.61 -25.52 -4.74
C THR A 252 23.24 -24.35 -5.64
N TRP A 253 23.55 -24.48 -6.95
CA TRP A 253 23.13 -23.55 -7.97
C TRP A 253 21.84 -24.01 -8.60
N TYR A 254 20.86 -23.10 -8.69
CA TYR A 254 19.55 -23.34 -9.27
C TYR A 254 19.30 -22.48 -10.48
N TYR A 255 18.61 -23.04 -11.47
CA TYR A 255 18.22 -22.31 -12.66
C TYR A 255 16.89 -21.61 -12.46
N ILE A 256 16.93 -20.30 -12.57
CA ILE A 256 15.77 -19.42 -12.44
C ILE A 256 15.35 -18.98 -13.83
N ARG A 257 14.07 -19.12 -14.15
CA ARG A 257 13.49 -18.64 -15.40
C ARG A 257 12.30 -17.76 -15.11
N ASN A 258 12.34 -16.51 -15.63
CA ASN A 258 11.29 -15.54 -15.37
C ASN A 258 11.00 -15.37 -13.87
N GLY A 259 12.03 -15.25 -13.06
CA GLY A 259 11.93 -15.06 -11.62
C GLY A 259 11.49 -16.29 -10.81
N VAL A 260 11.29 -17.44 -11.45
CA VAL A 260 10.83 -18.69 -10.82
C VAL A 260 11.87 -19.79 -11.00
N LEU A 261 12.12 -20.58 -9.96
CA LEU A 261 12.97 -21.76 -10.06
C LEU A 261 12.28 -22.80 -10.95
N ASP A 262 12.95 -23.17 -12.07
CA ASP A 262 12.40 -24.07 -13.07
C ASP A 262 12.85 -25.51 -12.83
N TRP A 263 12.12 -26.24 -11.97
CA TRP A 263 12.39 -27.65 -11.68
C TRP A 263 12.28 -28.59 -12.89
N ASN A 264 11.63 -28.16 -13.96
CA ASN A 264 11.49 -28.97 -15.18
C ASN A 264 12.64 -28.75 -16.15
N TYR A 265 13.56 -27.81 -15.86
CA TYR A 265 14.66 -27.53 -16.76
C TYR A 265 15.72 -28.62 -16.70
N ILE A 266 16.00 -29.21 -17.86
CA ILE A 266 17.12 -30.14 -18.08
C ILE A 266 17.87 -29.65 -19.32
N GLY A 267 19.18 -29.44 -19.20
CA GLY A 267 20.02 -28.99 -20.30
C GLY A 267 21.06 -27.96 -19.87
N LEU A 268 21.64 -27.29 -20.86
CA LEU A 268 22.70 -26.31 -20.65
C LEU A 268 22.15 -24.92 -20.41
N ALA A 269 22.56 -24.28 -19.31
CA ALA A 269 22.31 -22.89 -18.99
C ALA A 269 23.63 -22.09 -18.95
N TYR A 270 23.55 -20.84 -19.39
CA TYR A 270 24.70 -19.92 -19.35
C TYR A 270 24.73 -19.13 -18.08
N HIS A 271 25.91 -19.03 -17.45
CA HIS A 271 26.14 -18.20 -16.25
C HIS A 271 27.59 -17.73 -16.20
N ALA A 272 27.82 -16.46 -15.90
CA ALA A 272 29.13 -15.87 -15.59
C ALA A 272 30.27 -16.29 -16.55
N GLY A 273 30.00 -16.39 -17.88
CA GLY A 273 31.00 -16.71 -18.89
C GLY A 273 31.11 -18.20 -19.25
N GLY A 274 30.45 -19.09 -18.50
CA GLY A 274 30.43 -20.54 -18.73
C GLY A 274 29.03 -21.09 -19.02
N TRP A 275 29.00 -22.32 -19.54
CA TRP A 275 27.79 -23.10 -19.72
C TRP A 275 27.81 -24.29 -18.77
N TYR A 276 26.73 -24.50 -18.09
CA TYR A 276 26.59 -25.49 -17.03
C TYR A 276 25.41 -26.40 -17.28
N TYR A 277 25.54 -27.67 -16.96
CA TYR A 277 24.47 -28.63 -17.10
C TYR A 277 23.54 -28.59 -15.88
N ILE A 278 22.28 -28.38 -16.16
CA ILE A 278 21.22 -28.33 -15.17
C ILE A 278 20.39 -29.61 -15.32
N ASN A 279 20.14 -30.23 -14.19
CA ASN A 279 19.33 -31.42 -14.07
C ASN A 279 18.20 -31.15 -13.11
N HIS A 280 16.95 -31.17 -13.61
CA HIS A 280 15.79 -30.82 -12.81
C HIS A 280 15.97 -29.53 -11.98
N GLY A 281 16.32 -28.45 -12.66
CA GLY A 281 16.47 -27.12 -12.07
C GLY A 281 17.71 -26.88 -11.24
N ALA A 282 18.51 -27.90 -10.94
CA ALA A 282 19.76 -27.79 -10.18
C ALA A 282 20.99 -28.09 -11.05
N LEU A 283 22.09 -27.40 -10.79
CA LEU A 283 23.36 -27.65 -11.45
C LEU A 283 23.93 -29.00 -11.00
N ASP A 284 24.23 -29.88 -11.96
CA ASP A 284 24.77 -31.22 -11.74
C ASP A 284 26.25 -31.28 -12.11
N TRP A 285 27.13 -31.15 -11.13
CA TRP A 285 28.57 -31.23 -11.29
C TRP A 285 29.09 -32.63 -11.65
N ASN A 286 28.27 -33.67 -11.50
CA ASN A 286 28.68 -35.05 -11.79
C ASN A 286 28.39 -35.44 -13.23
N TYR A 287 27.64 -34.62 -13.97
CA TYR A 287 27.24 -34.94 -15.32
C TYR A 287 28.43 -34.85 -16.31
N THR A 288 28.67 -35.94 -17.03
CA THR A 288 29.58 -35.98 -18.16
C THR A 288 28.88 -36.68 -19.33
N GLY A 289 28.79 -35.99 -20.48
CA GLY A 289 28.05 -36.51 -21.63
C GLY A 289 27.70 -35.42 -22.65
N LEU A 290 26.71 -35.68 -23.47
CA LEU A 290 26.22 -34.73 -24.46
C LEU A 290 24.92 -34.07 -23.96
N ALA A 291 24.86 -32.76 -24.00
CA ALA A 291 23.69 -32.00 -23.61
C ALA A 291 23.33 -30.91 -24.63
N GLN A 292 22.05 -30.50 -24.61
CA GLN A 292 21.51 -29.45 -25.47
C GLN A 292 21.17 -28.20 -24.64
N VAL A 293 21.16 -27.07 -25.28
CA VAL A 293 20.55 -25.84 -24.69
C VAL A 293 19.05 -26.02 -24.77
N ASN A 294 18.37 -25.94 -23.62
CA ASN A 294 16.91 -26.13 -23.51
C ASN A 294 16.37 -27.48 -24.08
N GLY A 295 17.17 -28.50 -24.10
CA GLY A 295 16.74 -29.78 -24.66
C GLY A 295 16.45 -29.75 -26.17
N GLN A 296 16.95 -28.75 -26.90
CA GLN A 296 16.71 -28.54 -28.32
C GLN A 296 18.00 -28.17 -29.09
N GLY A 297 18.04 -28.49 -30.35
CA GLY A 297 19.12 -28.07 -31.25
C GLY A 297 20.37 -28.96 -31.18
N ARG A 298 21.54 -28.31 -31.20
CA ARG A 298 22.85 -28.99 -31.23
C ARG A 298 23.22 -29.56 -29.86
N TYR A 299 23.85 -30.73 -29.88
CA TYR A 299 24.50 -31.32 -28.70
C TYR A 299 25.89 -30.72 -28.50
N TYR A 300 26.22 -30.49 -27.25
CA TYR A 300 27.52 -30.02 -26.80
C TYR A 300 28.09 -30.99 -25.77
N GLU A 301 29.40 -31.12 -25.77
CA GLU A 301 30.10 -31.97 -24.83
C GLU A 301 30.19 -31.27 -23.46
N VAL A 302 29.86 -32.00 -22.44
CA VAL A 302 29.88 -31.55 -21.02
C VAL A 302 30.82 -32.49 -20.26
N VAL A 303 31.67 -31.93 -19.43
CA VAL A 303 32.56 -32.69 -18.55
C VAL A 303 32.42 -32.10 -17.15
N ASN A 304 32.07 -32.92 -16.16
CA ASN A 304 31.84 -32.48 -14.78
C ASN A 304 30.95 -31.27 -14.72
N GLY A 305 29.79 -31.33 -15.35
CA GLY A 305 28.78 -30.28 -15.32
C GLY A 305 29.09 -29.04 -16.17
N VAL A 306 30.25 -28.94 -16.78
CA VAL A 306 30.71 -27.76 -17.55
C VAL A 306 30.77 -28.10 -19.05
N MET A 307 30.14 -27.26 -19.88
CA MET A 307 30.27 -27.39 -21.34
C MET A 307 31.68 -27.02 -21.77
N ILE A 308 32.25 -27.88 -22.57
CA ILE A 308 33.50 -27.58 -23.29
C ILE A 308 33.18 -27.14 -24.72
N ASN A 309 33.95 -26.20 -25.31
CA ASN A 309 33.72 -25.60 -26.64
C ASN A 309 32.40 -24.81 -26.72
N SER A 310 32.26 -23.78 -25.92
CA SER A 310 31.05 -22.98 -25.78
C SER A 310 30.57 -22.28 -27.07
N PRO A 311 29.28 -21.90 -27.20
CA PRO A 311 28.82 -21.07 -28.31
C PRO A 311 29.54 -19.72 -28.42
N LEU A 312 30.01 -19.16 -27.32
CA LEU A 312 30.81 -17.93 -27.34
C LEU A 312 32.18 -18.15 -27.97
N ASP A 313 32.85 -19.27 -27.68
CA ASP A 313 34.13 -19.62 -28.32
C ASP A 313 33.95 -19.85 -29.83
N LYS A 314 32.84 -20.46 -30.23
CA LYS A 314 32.48 -20.56 -31.64
C LYS A 314 32.27 -19.18 -32.26
N MET A 315 31.59 -18.25 -31.60
CA MET A 315 31.41 -16.87 -32.06
C MET A 315 32.78 -16.15 -32.21
N ARG A 316 33.68 -16.28 -31.22
CA ARG A 316 35.04 -15.72 -31.25
C ARG A 316 35.82 -16.26 -32.44
N ASN A 317 35.70 -17.54 -32.71
CA ASN A 317 36.35 -18.16 -33.88
C ASN A 317 35.77 -17.66 -35.22
N LEU A 318 34.44 -17.55 -35.32
CA LEU A 318 33.76 -17.05 -36.52
C LEU A 318 34.09 -15.57 -36.79
N VAL A 319 34.06 -14.72 -35.75
CA VAL A 319 34.27 -13.29 -35.93
C VAL A 319 35.73 -12.93 -36.26
N ARG A 320 36.67 -13.77 -35.88
CA ARG A 320 38.12 -13.49 -35.99
C ARG A 320 38.57 -12.98 -37.40
N ASN A 321 38.02 -13.58 -38.45
CA ASN A 321 38.38 -13.24 -39.83
C ASN A 321 37.37 -12.32 -40.51
N GLU A 322 36.33 -11.91 -39.82
CA GLU A 322 35.29 -11.04 -40.33
C GLU A 322 35.65 -9.55 -40.24
N SER A 323 35.12 -8.77 -41.18
CA SER A 323 35.19 -7.32 -41.13
C SER A 323 33.77 -6.71 -40.99
N SER A 324 33.66 -5.57 -40.35
CA SER A 324 32.45 -4.79 -40.29
C SER A 324 32.68 -3.35 -40.70
N PRO A 325 31.73 -2.68 -41.39
CA PRO A 325 31.85 -1.25 -41.73
C PRO A 325 31.95 -0.34 -40.51
N THR A 326 31.59 -0.83 -39.32
CA THR A 326 31.66 -0.11 -38.04
C THR A 326 32.64 -0.79 -37.10
N GLN A 327 32.92 -0.16 -35.97
CA GLN A 327 33.73 -0.77 -34.92
C GLN A 327 33.04 -1.93 -34.18
N TYR A 328 31.83 -2.32 -34.57
CA TYR A 328 31.08 -3.42 -33.97
C TYR A 328 30.72 -4.49 -34.98
N ILE A 329 30.59 -5.73 -34.52
CA ILE A 329 29.97 -6.84 -35.24
C ILE A 329 29.08 -7.63 -34.30
N ILE A 330 27.94 -8.09 -34.81
CA ILE A 330 26.97 -8.87 -34.03
C ILE A 330 26.86 -10.26 -34.60
N LEU A 331 26.95 -11.30 -33.76
CA LEU A 331 26.68 -12.69 -34.12
C LEU A 331 25.42 -13.18 -33.39
N VAL A 332 24.59 -13.94 -34.09
CA VAL A 332 23.41 -14.59 -33.53
C VAL A 332 23.50 -16.09 -33.77
N ASP A 333 23.64 -16.86 -32.70
CA ASP A 333 23.50 -18.32 -32.72
C ASP A 333 22.06 -18.71 -32.45
N ARG A 334 21.35 -19.15 -33.51
CA ARG A 334 19.94 -19.54 -33.40
C ARG A 334 19.74 -20.83 -32.61
N ALA A 335 20.72 -21.72 -32.64
CA ALA A 335 20.65 -23.01 -31.95
C ALA A 335 20.94 -22.87 -30.46
N ALA A 336 21.84 -21.96 -30.09
CA ALA A 336 22.14 -21.67 -28.68
C ALA A 336 21.32 -20.54 -28.11
N HIS A 337 20.48 -19.86 -28.91
CA HIS A 337 19.68 -18.69 -28.52
C HIS A 337 20.53 -17.56 -27.90
N ARG A 338 21.66 -17.23 -28.57
CA ARG A 338 22.61 -16.24 -28.07
C ARG A 338 22.92 -15.16 -29.10
N VAL A 339 23.14 -13.97 -28.60
CA VAL A 339 23.62 -12.81 -29.33
C VAL A 339 24.97 -12.42 -28.75
N GLY A 340 26.03 -12.51 -29.52
CA GLY A 340 27.37 -12.02 -29.19
C GLY A 340 27.64 -10.69 -29.89
N ILE A 341 28.17 -9.71 -29.17
CA ILE A 341 28.56 -8.41 -29.70
C ILE A 341 30.02 -8.19 -29.41
N PHE A 342 30.76 -7.89 -30.49
CA PHE A 342 32.19 -7.67 -30.45
C PHE A 342 32.53 -6.27 -30.94
N ARG A 343 33.59 -5.70 -30.38
CA ARG A 343 34.13 -4.40 -30.78
C ARG A 343 35.57 -4.53 -31.20
N GLY A 344 35.95 -3.88 -32.28
CA GLY A 344 37.32 -3.90 -32.82
C GLY A 344 37.34 -3.89 -34.30
N SER A 345 38.23 -4.74 -34.91
CA SER A 345 38.42 -4.91 -36.33
C SER A 345 38.86 -6.34 -36.65
N LYS A 346 38.89 -6.72 -37.93
CA LYS A 346 39.35 -8.02 -38.38
C LYS A 346 40.67 -8.42 -37.72
N GLY A 347 40.69 -9.58 -37.11
CA GLY A 347 41.83 -10.13 -36.37
C GLY A 347 41.98 -9.64 -34.94
N ASN A 348 41.24 -8.60 -34.51
CA ASN A 348 41.34 -8.02 -33.17
C ASN A 348 39.97 -7.63 -32.61
N TRP A 349 39.03 -8.58 -32.57
CA TRP A 349 37.72 -8.41 -31.96
C TRP A 349 37.77 -8.73 -30.48
N GLN A 350 37.17 -7.83 -29.68
CA GLN A 350 37.01 -8.00 -28.23
C GLN A 350 35.54 -8.22 -27.89
N ASP A 351 35.27 -9.12 -26.95
CA ASP A 351 33.91 -9.33 -26.43
C ASP A 351 33.38 -8.05 -25.75
N VAL A 352 32.16 -7.66 -26.08
CA VAL A 352 31.49 -6.51 -25.43
C VAL A 352 30.26 -6.96 -24.69
N GLN A 353 29.42 -7.74 -25.34
CA GLN A 353 28.18 -8.24 -24.77
C GLN A 353 27.88 -9.65 -25.24
N TYR A 354 27.25 -10.44 -24.37
CA TYR A 354 26.78 -11.77 -24.72
C TYR A 354 25.40 -11.98 -24.07
N TYR A 355 24.37 -12.01 -24.92
CA TYR A 355 22.99 -11.95 -24.45
C TYR A 355 22.22 -13.21 -24.79
N GLN A 356 21.35 -13.62 -23.89
CA GLN A 356 20.28 -14.57 -24.12
C GLN A 356 19.25 -13.95 -25.07
N CYS A 357 18.65 -14.72 -25.95
CA CYS A 357 17.61 -14.23 -26.85
C CYS A 357 16.53 -15.29 -27.13
N CYS A 358 15.40 -14.83 -27.68
CA CYS A 358 14.41 -15.70 -28.28
C CYS A 358 14.45 -15.50 -29.81
N VAL A 359 14.44 -16.60 -30.53
CA VAL A 359 14.50 -16.62 -32.01
C VAL A 359 13.18 -17.11 -32.61
N GLY A 360 13.06 -17.06 -33.93
CA GLY A 360 11.87 -17.51 -34.66
C GLY A 360 11.57 -19.00 -34.44
N LYS A 361 10.28 -19.32 -34.30
CA LYS A 361 9.82 -20.73 -34.27
C LYS A 361 10.09 -21.43 -35.58
N PRO A 362 10.08 -22.79 -35.62
CA PRO A 362 10.40 -23.53 -36.84
C PRO A 362 9.57 -23.16 -38.08
N SER A 363 8.31 -22.75 -37.91
CA SER A 363 7.44 -22.33 -39.02
C SER A 363 7.68 -20.89 -39.49
N THR A 364 8.37 -20.07 -38.73
CA THR A 364 8.80 -18.70 -39.08
C THR A 364 10.18 -18.43 -38.52
N PRO A 365 11.22 -19.09 -39.04
CA PRO A 365 12.56 -19.05 -38.46
C PRO A 365 13.18 -17.65 -38.60
N THR A 366 14.04 -17.31 -37.66
CA THR A 366 14.93 -16.15 -37.84
C THR A 366 15.83 -16.42 -39.05
N VAL A 367 15.95 -15.45 -39.95
CA VAL A 367 16.80 -15.55 -41.15
C VAL A 367 18.23 -15.90 -40.78
N SER A 368 18.90 -16.64 -41.66
CA SER A 368 20.35 -16.89 -41.54
C SER A 368 21.10 -16.19 -42.66
N GLY A 369 22.36 -15.83 -42.41
CA GLY A 369 23.20 -15.12 -43.37
C GLY A 369 23.87 -13.89 -42.78
N THR A 370 24.37 -13.04 -43.67
CA THR A 370 25.04 -11.78 -43.33
C THR A 370 24.15 -10.59 -43.67
N PHE A 371 23.95 -9.73 -42.70
CA PHE A 371 23.08 -8.54 -42.79
C PHE A 371 23.81 -7.32 -42.23
N TYR A 372 23.17 -6.15 -42.35
CA TYR A 372 23.69 -4.88 -41.83
C TYR A 372 22.58 -4.11 -41.12
N VAL A 373 22.90 -3.59 -39.95
CA VAL A 373 21.95 -2.83 -39.12
C VAL A 373 21.34 -1.66 -39.92
N GLY A 374 20.04 -1.64 -40.00
CA GLY A 374 19.23 -0.63 -40.66
C GLY A 374 18.64 0.42 -39.75
N SER A 375 17.32 0.62 -39.84
CA SER A 375 16.59 1.59 -39.06
C SER A 375 16.46 1.20 -37.57
N LYS A 376 16.27 2.20 -36.72
CA LYS A 376 16.04 2.04 -35.29
C LYS A 376 14.86 2.85 -34.85
N GLY A 377 14.17 2.40 -33.85
CA GLY A 377 13.09 3.16 -33.24
C GLY A 377 12.81 2.76 -31.81
N LYS A 378 12.18 3.67 -31.11
CA LYS A 378 11.92 3.50 -29.66
C LYS A 378 10.97 2.35 -29.38
N TYR A 379 10.00 2.12 -30.24
CA TYR A 379 9.04 1.01 -30.11
C TYR A 379 8.28 0.77 -31.43
N PHE A 380 7.64 -0.40 -31.52
CA PHE A 380 6.57 -0.70 -32.45
C PHE A 380 5.48 -1.53 -31.78
N ASN A 381 4.27 -1.50 -32.32
CA ASN A 381 3.14 -2.26 -31.79
C ASN A 381 3.04 -3.63 -32.47
N THR A 382 2.72 -4.65 -31.69
CA THR A 382 2.49 -6.02 -32.18
C THR A 382 1.17 -6.56 -31.62
N GLY A 383 0.41 -7.23 -32.51
CA GLY A 383 -0.94 -7.68 -32.16
C GLY A 383 -1.85 -6.53 -31.68
N SER A 384 -2.95 -6.88 -30.99
CA SER A 384 -3.92 -5.91 -30.51
C SER A 384 -3.49 -5.17 -29.23
N ARG A 385 -2.67 -5.79 -28.38
CA ARG A 385 -2.34 -5.30 -27.04
C ARG A 385 -0.86 -5.16 -26.74
N GLY A 386 0.04 -5.63 -27.63
CA GLY A 386 1.47 -5.72 -27.40
C GLY A 386 2.25 -4.53 -27.95
N ARG A 387 3.41 -4.25 -27.33
CA ARG A 387 4.42 -3.31 -27.76
C ARG A 387 5.80 -3.90 -27.50
N CYS A 388 6.68 -3.77 -28.50
CA CYS A 388 8.10 -4.13 -28.40
C CYS A 388 8.92 -2.85 -28.38
N TRP A 389 9.89 -2.76 -27.48
CA TRP A 389 10.68 -1.57 -27.23
C TRP A 389 12.08 -1.70 -27.85
N TYR A 390 12.68 -0.57 -28.21
CA TYR A 390 14.07 -0.41 -28.65
C TYR A 390 14.41 -1.33 -29.81
N TYR A 391 13.66 -1.22 -30.92
CA TYR A 391 13.96 -2.03 -32.05
C TYR A 391 15.17 -1.52 -32.82
N THR A 392 15.97 -2.47 -33.33
CA THR A 392 17.08 -2.28 -34.26
C THR A 392 16.91 -3.27 -35.41
N GLN A 393 16.77 -2.75 -36.63
CA GLN A 393 16.50 -3.56 -37.82
C GLN A 393 17.74 -4.38 -38.22
N ILE A 394 17.53 -5.67 -38.49
CA ILE A 394 18.51 -6.59 -39.06
C ILE A 394 18.38 -6.56 -40.60
N THR A 395 17.20 -6.90 -41.11
CA THR A 395 16.84 -6.85 -42.52
C THR A 395 15.31 -6.95 -42.66
N GLY A 396 14.69 -6.26 -43.63
CA GLY A 396 13.23 -6.29 -43.81
C GLY A 396 12.47 -6.10 -42.49
N ASN A 397 11.64 -7.06 -42.13
CA ASN A 397 10.88 -7.06 -40.88
C ASN A 397 11.54 -7.84 -39.73
N TYR A 398 12.77 -8.28 -39.90
CA TYR A 398 13.55 -8.95 -38.84
C TYR A 398 14.29 -7.93 -38.02
N LEU A 399 14.01 -7.94 -36.71
CA LEU A 399 14.44 -6.90 -35.75
C LEU A 399 15.08 -7.54 -34.52
N PHE A 400 16.05 -6.86 -33.92
CA PHE A 400 16.32 -6.96 -32.49
C PHE A 400 15.32 -6.08 -31.76
N HIS A 401 14.68 -6.56 -30.70
CA HIS A 401 13.77 -5.79 -29.90
C HIS A 401 13.52 -6.45 -28.51
N SER A 402 12.88 -5.73 -27.61
CA SER A 402 12.54 -6.28 -26.28
C SER A 402 11.54 -7.43 -26.37
N VAL A 403 11.38 -8.19 -25.30
CA VAL A 403 10.19 -9.00 -25.02
C VAL A 403 8.93 -8.13 -25.13
N ILE A 404 7.74 -8.74 -25.14
CA ILE A 404 6.49 -8.03 -25.42
C ILE A 404 5.92 -7.42 -24.13
N TYR A 405 5.72 -6.13 -24.14
CA TYR A 405 5.04 -5.35 -23.10
C TYR A 405 3.62 -4.98 -23.50
N ASP A 406 2.81 -4.56 -22.54
CA ASP A 406 1.53 -3.92 -22.81
C ASP A 406 1.71 -2.58 -23.57
N ARG A 407 0.63 -2.14 -24.24
CA ARG A 407 0.66 -0.95 -25.10
C ARG A 407 0.52 0.33 -24.27
N GLN A 408 1.51 0.59 -23.40
CA GLN A 408 1.62 1.82 -22.60
C GLN A 408 2.73 2.73 -23.16
N ASN A 409 2.77 3.99 -22.72
CA ASN A 409 3.78 4.96 -23.14
C ASN A 409 5.17 4.70 -22.53
N THR A 410 5.21 3.88 -21.48
CA THR A 410 6.43 3.37 -20.84
C THR A 410 6.30 1.86 -20.64
N PRO A 411 7.40 1.08 -20.64
CA PRO A 411 7.35 -0.36 -20.40
C PRO A 411 6.98 -0.62 -18.93
N LYS A 412 5.73 -1.02 -18.68
CA LYS A 412 5.26 -1.29 -17.32
C LYS A 412 5.00 -2.78 -17.07
N ARG A 413 4.24 -3.43 -17.93
CA ARG A 413 3.83 -4.82 -17.73
C ARG A 413 4.26 -5.67 -18.92
N ILE A 414 4.98 -6.77 -18.63
CA ILE A 414 5.35 -7.77 -19.65
C ILE A 414 4.11 -8.64 -19.93
N ILE A 415 3.83 -8.84 -21.23
CA ILE A 415 2.77 -9.72 -21.71
C ILE A 415 3.36 -11.08 -22.11
N ASP A 416 4.54 -11.08 -22.72
CA ASP A 416 5.24 -12.30 -23.14
C ASP A 416 6.73 -12.12 -22.87
N ASN A 417 7.24 -12.87 -21.90
CA ASN A 417 8.64 -12.89 -21.48
C ASN A 417 9.39 -14.13 -22.02
N SER A 418 8.96 -14.67 -23.14
CA SER A 418 9.62 -15.85 -23.74
C SER A 418 11.05 -15.53 -24.13
N MET A 419 11.99 -16.10 -23.40
CA MET A 419 13.43 -16.03 -23.64
C MET A 419 14.02 -17.45 -23.75
N ASP A 420 15.20 -17.57 -24.37
CA ASP A 420 15.91 -18.82 -24.52
C ASP A 420 15.10 -19.93 -25.21
N LYS A 421 14.28 -19.52 -26.18
CA LYS A 421 13.34 -20.37 -26.93
C LYS A 421 13.24 -19.92 -28.39
N ALA A 422 12.77 -20.83 -29.23
CA ALA A 422 12.42 -20.57 -30.63
C ALA A 422 10.88 -20.41 -30.76
N VAL A 423 10.33 -19.25 -30.41
CA VAL A 423 8.86 -18.99 -30.41
C VAL A 423 8.44 -17.67 -31.06
N SER A 424 9.38 -16.84 -31.50
CA SER A 424 9.04 -15.58 -32.17
C SER A 424 8.54 -15.81 -33.61
N HIS A 425 8.10 -14.75 -34.28
CA HIS A 425 7.74 -14.78 -35.69
C HIS A 425 8.93 -14.42 -36.63
N GLY A 426 10.15 -14.64 -36.12
CA GLY A 426 11.39 -14.42 -36.86
C GLY A 426 12.32 -13.36 -36.27
N CYS A 427 11.81 -12.42 -35.51
CA CYS A 427 12.62 -11.42 -34.80
C CYS A 427 13.48 -12.05 -33.68
N VAL A 428 14.55 -11.36 -33.33
CA VAL A 428 15.41 -11.69 -32.19
C VAL A 428 14.95 -10.86 -30.98
N ARG A 429 14.23 -11.51 -30.04
CA ARG A 429 13.77 -10.87 -28.80
C ARG A 429 14.87 -10.92 -27.76
N LEU A 430 14.97 -9.85 -26.99
CA LEU A 430 15.96 -9.65 -25.95
C LEU A 430 15.27 -9.14 -24.66
N ASN A 431 15.94 -9.23 -23.54
CA ASN A 431 15.57 -8.42 -22.38
C ASN A 431 15.58 -6.95 -22.79
N ILE A 432 14.72 -6.12 -22.16
CA ILE A 432 14.55 -4.71 -22.54
C ILE A 432 15.86 -3.92 -22.44
N ASP A 433 16.67 -4.17 -21.41
CA ASP A 433 17.94 -3.47 -21.22
C ASP A 433 18.96 -3.88 -22.30
N HIS A 434 18.97 -5.14 -22.72
CA HIS A 434 19.80 -5.62 -23.81
C HIS A 434 19.37 -5.07 -25.18
N ALA A 435 18.05 -5.02 -25.41
CA ALA A 435 17.51 -4.37 -26.61
C ALA A 435 17.86 -2.88 -26.65
N LYS A 436 17.72 -2.21 -25.50
CA LYS A 436 18.10 -0.81 -25.33
C LYS A 436 19.58 -0.58 -25.55
N TRP A 437 20.43 -1.45 -25.00
CA TRP A 437 21.88 -1.34 -25.22
C TRP A 437 22.24 -1.41 -26.72
N ILE A 438 21.68 -2.36 -27.48
CA ILE A 438 21.86 -2.46 -28.93
C ILE A 438 21.34 -1.18 -29.62
N TYR A 439 20.15 -0.73 -29.26
CA TYR A 439 19.55 0.48 -29.80
C TYR A 439 20.43 1.72 -29.57
N ASP A 440 21.01 1.88 -28.39
CA ASP A 440 21.80 3.06 -28.04
C ASP A 440 23.21 3.01 -28.62
N ASN A 441 23.87 1.84 -28.64
CA ASN A 441 25.32 1.72 -28.87
C ASN A 441 25.72 1.21 -30.24
N ILE A 442 24.88 0.42 -30.93
CA ILE A 442 25.25 -0.16 -32.20
C ILE A 442 24.97 0.81 -33.38
N PRO A 443 25.96 1.24 -34.17
CA PRO A 443 25.72 2.12 -35.31
C PRO A 443 24.93 1.43 -36.44
N ARG A 444 24.25 2.23 -37.26
CA ARG A 444 23.75 1.73 -38.56
C ARG A 444 24.88 1.20 -39.37
N ASN A 445 24.58 0.26 -40.26
CA ASN A 445 25.54 -0.43 -41.12
C ASN A 445 26.50 -1.35 -40.35
N THR A 446 26.29 -1.64 -39.08
CA THR A 446 27.03 -2.68 -38.37
C THR A 446 26.69 -4.04 -38.94
N LYS A 447 27.72 -4.87 -39.21
CA LYS A 447 27.53 -6.23 -39.73
C LYS A 447 26.88 -7.13 -38.68
N VAL A 448 25.88 -7.91 -39.12
CA VAL A 448 25.19 -8.94 -38.33
C VAL A 448 25.30 -10.28 -39.04
N ILE A 449 25.82 -11.28 -38.35
CA ILE A 449 25.93 -12.67 -38.87
C ILE A 449 25.00 -13.55 -38.05
N ILE A 450 24.05 -14.23 -38.71
CA ILE A 450 23.05 -15.13 -38.09
C ILE A 450 23.25 -16.53 -38.68
N TYR A 451 23.45 -17.55 -37.80
CA TYR A 451 23.72 -18.93 -38.21
C TYR A 451 22.98 -19.95 -37.33
#